data_d316865d1db871b6034536714187ff5b
#
_entry.id   d316865d1db871b6034536714187ff5b
#
_cell.length_a   1.000
_cell.length_b   1.000
_cell.length_c   1.000
_cell.angle_alpha   90.00
_cell.angle_beta   90.00
_cell.angle_gamma   90.00
#
_symmetry.space_group_name_H-M   'P 1'
#
loop_
_entity.id
_entity.type
_entity.pdbx_description
1 polymer ?
#
loop_
_entity_poly.entity_id
_entity_poly.type
_entity_poly.pdbx_seq_one_letter_code
_entity_poly.pdbx_strand_id
1 'polypeptide(L)' 'MAEQKRDYYEVLGLNKNASEDDIKKAYRKLAKQYHPDLHPDDKECEAKFKEINEAAQVLGDPEK' A
#
# COMPACT_ATOMS: atom_id res chain seq x y z
N MET A 1 8.28 -15.74 -15.37
CA MET A 1 8.24 -15.49 -15.18
C MET A 1 7.78 -14.67 -14.88
N ALA A 2 7.50 -14.13 -14.68
CA ALA A 2 7.23 -13.44 -14.36
C ALA A 2 7.03 -12.89 -13.57
N GLU A 3 6.83 -12.45 -13.11
CA GLU A 3 6.68 -12.08 -12.43
C GLU A 3 6.66 -11.35 -11.82
N GLN A 4 6.72 -10.82 -11.56
CA GLN A 4 6.86 -10.01 -10.99
C GLN A 4 5.93 -9.17 -10.63
N LYS A 5 5.01 -9.42 -10.58
CA LYS A 5 4.14 -8.66 -10.02
C LYS A 5 4.27 -8.62 -8.62
N ARG A 6 4.40 -7.55 -7.99
CA ARG A 6 4.50 -7.49 -6.60
C ARG A 6 3.21 -7.89 -6.03
N ASP A 7 3.19 -8.51 -4.93
CA ASP A 7 1.98 -8.89 -4.22
C ASP A 7 1.48 -7.67 -3.44
N TYR A 8 0.57 -6.95 -4.05
CA TYR A 8 0.09 -5.72 -3.42
C TYR A 8 -0.66 -5.99 -2.13
N TYR A 9 -1.29 -7.16 -2.04
CA TYR A 9 -1.96 -7.49 -0.78
C TYR A 9 -0.93 -7.59 0.34
N GLU A 10 0.20 -8.17 0.02
CA GLU A 10 1.24 -8.30 1.02
C GLU A 10 1.81 -6.94 1.39
N VAL A 11 1.92 -6.05 0.44
CA VAL A 11 2.41 -4.72 0.70
C VAL A 11 1.55 -4.03 1.73
N LEU A 12 0.24 -4.24 1.66
CA LEU A 12 -0.68 -3.66 2.60
C LEU A 12 -0.89 -4.52 3.83
N GLY A 13 -0.25 -5.68 3.87
CA GLY A 13 -0.41 -6.57 5.03
C GLY A 13 -1.74 -7.27 5.05
N LEU A 14 -2.30 -7.55 3.89
CA LEU A 14 -3.62 -8.15 3.80
C LEU A 14 -3.55 -9.51 3.15
N ASN A 15 -4.63 -10.27 3.29
CA ASN A 15 -4.78 -11.53 2.61
C ASN A 15 -5.35 -11.27 1.24
N LYS A 16 -5.25 -12.26 0.39
CA LYS A 16 -5.82 -12.13 -0.95
C LYS A 16 -7.33 -12.04 -0.90
N ASN A 17 -7.91 -12.46 0.20
CA ASN A 17 -9.36 -12.40 0.35
C ASN A 17 -9.83 -11.07 0.91
N ALA A 18 -8.95 -10.12 1.08
CA ALA A 18 -9.32 -8.85 1.68
C ALA A 18 -10.34 -8.12 0.81
N SER A 19 -11.29 -7.49 1.47
CA SER A 19 -12.32 -6.75 0.76
C SER A 19 -11.82 -5.34 0.44
N GLU A 20 -12.62 -4.61 -0.30
CA GLU A 20 -12.27 -3.24 -0.61
C GLU A 20 -12.15 -2.42 0.65
N ASP A 21 -13.03 -2.66 1.60
CA ASP A 21 -12.98 -1.95 2.87
C ASP A 21 -11.67 -2.23 3.58
N ASP A 22 -11.26 -3.49 3.57
CA ASP A 22 -10.01 -3.85 4.21
C ASP A 22 -8.84 -3.13 3.56
N ILE A 23 -8.88 -3.04 2.25
CA ILE A 23 -7.82 -2.37 1.52
C ILE A 23 -7.76 -0.90 1.89
N LYS A 24 -8.90 -0.25 1.95
CA LYS A 24 -8.93 1.16 2.29
C LYS A 24 -8.46 1.39 3.71
N LYS A 25 -8.88 0.55 4.63
CA LYS A 25 -8.47 0.69 6.01
C LYS A 25 -6.97 0.49 6.14
N ALA A 26 -6.45 -0.52 5.48
CA ALA A 26 -5.02 -0.79 5.54
C ALA A 26 -4.25 0.38 4.95
N TYR A 27 -4.73 0.91 3.84
CA TYR A 27 -4.06 2.03 3.21
C TYR A 27 -3.99 3.22 4.16
N ARG A 28 -5.10 3.56 4.77
CA ARG A 28 -5.12 4.68 5.69
C ARG A 28 -4.16 4.48 6.84
N LYS A 29 -4.19 3.28 7.40
CA LYS A 29 -3.36 2.99 8.53
C LYS A 29 -1.88 3.10 8.17
N LEU A 30 -1.50 2.48 7.06
CA LEU A 30 -0.12 2.50 6.66
C LEU A 30 0.32 3.88 6.18
N ALA A 31 -0.57 4.59 5.52
CA ALA A 31 -0.24 5.93 5.05
C ALA A 31 0.07 6.84 6.22
N LYS A 32 -0.63 6.67 7.32
CA LYS A 32 -0.33 7.45 8.49
C LYS A 32 1.00 7.03 9.08
N GLN A 33 1.26 5.74 9.09
CA GLN A 33 2.47 5.23 9.67
C GLN A 33 3.72 5.65 8.91
N TYR A 34 3.62 5.68 7.61
CA TYR A 34 4.78 5.97 6.77
C TYR A 34 4.70 7.31 6.07
N HIS A 35 3.87 8.21 6.59
CA HIS A 35 3.72 9.49 5.96
C HIS A 35 5.04 10.26 5.99
N PRO A 36 5.46 10.82 4.88
CA PRO A 36 6.75 11.51 4.83
C PRO A 36 6.84 12.70 5.77
N ASP A 37 5.70 13.28 6.14
CA ASP A 37 5.71 14.39 7.09
C ASP A 37 6.18 13.93 8.46
N LEU A 38 5.91 12.68 8.80
CA LEU A 38 6.33 12.15 10.08
C LEU A 38 7.76 11.68 10.05
N HIS A 39 8.26 11.36 8.89
CA HIS A 39 9.62 10.85 8.75
C HIS A 39 10.32 11.52 7.58
N PRO A 40 10.54 12.82 7.69
CA PRO A 40 11.04 13.59 6.53
C PRO A 40 12.40 13.15 6.01
N ASP A 41 13.23 12.62 6.87
CA ASP A 41 14.55 12.20 6.44
C ASP A 41 14.69 10.72 6.20
N ASP A 42 13.60 10.00 6.26
CA ASP A 42 13.63 8.55 6.17
C ASP A 42 13.30 8.12 4.74
N LYS A 43 14.31 7.76 3.99
CA LYS A 43 14.09 7.32 2.63
C LYS A 43 13.37 6.01 2.54
N GLU A 44 13.61 5.14 3.50
CA GLU A 44 12.90 3.86 3.51
C GLU A 44 11.41 4.08 3.71
N CYS A 45 11.08 5.01 4.58
CA CYS A 45 9.69 5.32 4.82
C CYS A 45 9.05 5.90 3.56
N GLU A 46 9.79 6.72 2.87
CA GLU A 46 9.28 7.31 1.64
C GLU A 46 9.04 6.24 0.59
N ALA A 47 9.95 5.31 0.47
CA ALA A 47 9.79 4.23 -0.49
C ALA A 47 8.59 3.38 -0.14
N LYS A 48 8.42 3.09 1.15
CA LYS A 48 7.26 2.31 1.58
C LYS A 48 5.97 3.05 1.30
N PHE A 49 5.97 4.34 1.54
CA PHE A 49 4.78 5.14 1.30
C PHE A 49 4.37 5.06 -0.18
N LYS A 50 5.36 5.10 -1.06
CA LYS A 50 5.08 4.99 -2.48
C LYS A 50 4.50 3.63 -2.82
N GLU A 51 5.06 2.58 -2.25
CA GLU A 51 4.55 1.24 -2.48
C GLU A 51 3.12 1.10 -2.00
N ILE A 52 2.86 1.67 -0.82
CA ILE A 52 1.53 1.60 -0.25
C ILE A 52 0.53 2.33 -1.15
N ASN A 53 0.91 3.49 -1.65
CA ASN A 53 0.05 4.23 -2.54
C ASN A 53 -0.23 3.43 -3.81
N GLU A 54 0.80 2.84 -4.37
CA GLU A 54 0.64 2.08 -5.59
C GLU A 54 -0.27 0.88 -5.36
N ALA A 55 -0.03 0.16 -4.26
CA ALA A 55 -0.83 -1.01 -3.96
C ALA A 55 -2.29 -0.64 -3.79
N ALA A 56 -2.54 0.42 -3.04
CA ALA A 56 -3.91 0.84 -2.81
C ALA A 56 -4.57 1.30 -4.10
N GLN A 57 -3.80 1.95 -4.95
CA GLN A 57 -4.35 2.42 -6.19
C GLN A 57 -4.73 1.26 -7.09
N VAL A 58 -3.89 0.25 -7.14
CA VAL A 58 -4.15 -0.91 -7.99
C VAL A 58 -5.30 -1.74 -7.44
N LEU A 59 -5.29 -2.00 -6.15
CA LEU A 59 -6.28 -2.87 -5.55
C LEU A 59 -7.58 -2.17 -5.24
N GLY A 60 -7.48 -0.91 -4.90
CA GLY A 60 -8.67 -0.19 -4.45
C GLY A 60 -9.32 0.69 -5.49
N ASP A 61 -8.86 0.63 -6.72
CA ASP A 61 -9.42 1.45 -7.78
C ASP A 61 -10.59 0.75 -8.44
N PRO A 62 -11.76 1.14 -8.16
CA PRO A 62 -12.91 0.46 -8.73
C PRO A 62 -13.14 0.86 -10.15
N GLU A 63 -12.50 1.95 -10.53
CA GLU A 63 -12.73 2.40 -11.75
C GLU A 63 -12.27 1.79 -12.74
N LYS A 64 -11.90 1.48 -12.84
CA LYS A 64 -11.37 0.96 -13.77
C LYS A 64 -11.69 0.34 -14.02
#